data_eeaac8a94683df894a925562947a34ea
#
_entry.id   eeaac8a94683df894a925562947a34ea
#
_cell.length_a   1.000
_cell.length_b   1.000
_cell.length_c   1.000
_cell.angle_alpha   90.00
_cell.angle_beta   90.00
_cell.angle_gamma   90.00
#
_symmetry.space_group_name_H-M   'P 1'
#
loop_
_entity.id
_entity.type
_entity.pdbx_description
1 polymer ?
#
loop_
_entity_poly.entity_id
_entity_poly.type
_entity_poly.pdbx_seq_one_letter_code
_entity_poly.pdbx_strand_id
1 'polypeptide(L)'
;IPGLLYYLCIYLSVALQARRAGLAPLGDAQLPRARDVLKRDWIYLVPLVTIAWAVLALNRPAFAGAVACAALVPVILMRCRPLTDLPQRLAQGLIEGTQRMITVGVACAVAGLVIGTLSMTDLSGKISSALFILASGNFALTVFTAVLVIVVLGMGMPVPAVYALSAVLAAPALIALGLSTMASHLLVVYYAAVSAITPPVAVAAFAAASIAKANPMPIGFLACRIAAVAFVVPLVFVARPELLLDGAVPDIIGVCA
;
A
#
# COMPACT_ATOMS: atom_id res chain seq x y z
N ILE A 1 11.56 -8.76 2.82
CA ILE A 1 12.66 -7.86 3.23
C ILE A 1 12.33 -6.40 2.85
N PRO A 2 11.91 -6.05 1.62
CA PRO A 2 11.68 -4.65 1.23
C PRO A 2 10.72 -3.90 2.15
N GLY A 3 9.66 -4.53 2.64
CA GLY A 3 8.71 -3.91 3.56
C GLY A 3 9.31 -3.54 4.91
N LEU A 4 10.19 -4.37 5.46
CA LEU A 4 10.87 -4.08 6.73
C LEU A 4 11.84 -2.90 6.58
N LEU A 5 12.61 -2.88 5.49
CA LEU A 5 13.49 -1.77 5.16
C LEU A 5 12.72 -0.45 5.03
N TYR A 6 11.57 -0.48 4.34
CA TYR A 6 10.69 0.67 4.20
C TYR A 6 10.24 1.23 5.55
N TYR A 7 9.71 0.38 6.45
CA TYR A 7 9.26 0.82 7.76
C TYR A 7 10.39 1.33 8.63
N LEU A 8 11.55 0.68 8.61
CA LEU A 8 12.73 1.13 9.34
C LEU A 8 13.19 2.51 8.88
N CYS A 9 13.28 2.72 7.57
CA CYS A 9 13.71 3.98 7.01
C CYS A 9 12.72 5.12 7.27
N ILE A 10 11.40 4.86 7.20
CA ILE A 10 10.39 5.86 7.60
C ILE A 10 10.52 6.20 9.07
N TYR A 11 10.65 5.21 9.94
CA TYR A 11 10.83 5.43 11.37
C TYR A 11 12.05 6.31 11.66
N LEU A 12 13.20 5.99 11.06
CA LEU A 12 14.42 6.79 11.19
C LEU A 12 14.23 8.21 10.65
N SER A 13 13.59 8.38 9.50
CA SER A 13 13.34 9.69 8.88
C SER A 13 12.45 10.55 9.79
N VAL A 14 11.38 10.00 10.33
CA VAL A 14 10.48 10.71 11.24
C VAL A 14 11.19 11.05 12.55
N ALA A 15 11.95 10.11 13.13
CA ALA A 15 12.69 10.34 14.37
C ALA A 15 13.76 11.44 14.21
N LEU A 16 14.50 11.43 13.09
CA LEU A 16 15.48 12.47 12.80
C LEU A 16 14.82 13.83 12.57
N GLN A 17 13.68 13.87 11.91
CA GLN A 17 12.95 15.11 11.67
C GLN A 17 12.37 15.68 12.96
N ALA A 18 11.82 14.83 13.83
CA ALA A 18 11.35 15.24 15.16
C ALA A 18 12.48 15.86 16.00
N ARG A 19 13.66 15.24 16.00
CA ARG A 19 14.87 15.79 16.66
C ARG A 19 15.30 17.14 16.08
N ARG A 20 15.30 17.27 14.74
CA ARG A 20 15.64 18.54 14.07
C ARG A 20 14.64 19.64 14.35
N ALA A 21 13.38 19.30 14.52
CA ALA A 21 12.31 20.25 14.89
C ALA A 21 12.32 20.62 16.39
N GLY A 22 13.22 20.04 17.18
CA GLY A 22 13.31 20.32 18.61
C GLY A 22 12.10 19.83 19.42
N LEU A 23 11.38 18.82 18.90
CA LEU A 23 10.21 18.27 19.58
C LEU A 23 10.67 17.54 20.85
N ALA A 24 10.20 18.03 22.01
CA ALA A 24 10.47 17.37 23.28
C ALA A 24 9.73 16.02 23.34
N PRO A 25 10.37 14.96 23.85
CA PRO A 25 9.67 13.71 24.10
C PRO A 25 8.58 13.91 25.15
N LEU A 26 7.46 13.19 24.97
CA LEU A 26 6.42 13.11 25.98
C LEU A 26 7.01 12.54 27.28
N GLY A 27 6.70 13.15 28.41
CA GLY A 27 7.16 12.66 29.71
C GLY A 27 6.61 11.25 30.00
N ASP A 28 7.39 10.43 30.69
CA ASP A 28 7.04 9.03 31.00
C ASP A 28 5.68 8.89 31.72
N ALA A 29 5.23 9.91 32.42
CA ALA A 29 3.92 9.94 33.08
C ALA A 29 2.73 10.06 32.08
N GLN A 30 2.98 10.52 30.85
CA GLN A 30 1.95 10.69 29.82
C GLN A 30 1.87 9.50 28.86
N LEU A 31 2.84 8.60 28.91
CA LEU A 31 2.89 7.43 28.05
C LEU A 31 2.28 6.22 28.77
N PRO A 32 1.19 5.63 28.23
CA PRO A 32 0.70 4.38 28.77
C PRO A 32 1.74 3.27 28.55
N ARG A 33 1.97 2.47 29.57
CA ARG A 33 2.89 1.32 29.44
C ARG A 33 2.39 0.37 28.37
N ALA A 34 3.26 -0.01 27.43
CA ALA A 34 2.90 -0.89 26.31
C ALA A 34 2.26 -2.21 26.80
N ARG A 35 2.72 -2.73 27.94
CA ARG A 35 2.16 -3.94 28.56
C ARG A 35 0.70 -3.75 28.99
N ASP A 36 0.34 -2.58 29.51
CA ASP A 36 -1.02 -2.32 30.00
C ASP A 36 -1.98 -2.10 28.83
N VAL A 37 -1.51 -1.41 27.79
CA VAL A 37 -2.25 -1.28 26.53
C VAL A 37 -2.47 -2.64 25.89
N LEU A 38 -1.42 -3.47 25.78
CA LEU A 38 -1.51 -4.79 25.18
C LEU A 38 -2.45 -5.70 25.98
N LYS A 39 -2.41 -5.67 27.31
CA LYS A 39 -3.31 -6.46 28.15
C LYS A 39 -4.76 -6.01 28.04
N ARG A 40 -4.99 -4.70 27.89
CA ARG A 40 -6.35 -4.15 27.81
C ARG A 40 -6.95 -4.35 26.42
N ASP A 41 -6.14 -4.19 25.37
CA ASP A 41 -6.63 -4.03 24.01
C ASP A 41 -6.18 -5.17 23.07
N TRP A 42 -5.60 -6.26 23.60
CA TRP A 42 -5.16 -7.44 22.82
C TRP A 42 -6.25 -8.03 21.91
N ILE A 43 -7.53 -7.87 22.33
CA ILE A 43 -8.67 -8.41 21.60
C ILE A 43 -8.80 -7.78 20.19
N TYR A 44 -8.29 -6.55 19.99
CA TYR A 44 -8.28 -5.90 18.67
C TYR A 44 -7.23 -6.50 17.72
N LEU A 45 -6.30 -7.31 18.22
CA LEU A 45 -5.37 -8.06 17.39
C LEU A 45 -6.04 -9.30 16.76
N VAL A 46 -7.14 -9.80 17.35
CA VAL A 46 -7.84 -10.99 16.87
C VAL A 46 -8.23 -10.89 15.40
N PRO A 47 -8.91 -9.84 14.92
CA PRO A 47 -9.24 -9.72 13.49
C PRO A 47 -8.00 -9.67 12.59
N LEU A 48 -6.93 -8.99 13.02
CA LEU A 48 -5.67 -8.88 12.28
C LEU A 48 -4.99 -10.25 12.12
N VAL A 49 -4.89 -11.00 13.22
CA VAL A 49 -4.33 -12.36 13.21
C VAL A 49 -5.20 -13.29 12.37
N THR A 50 -6.52 -13.13 12.47
CA THR A 50 -7.47 -13.95 11.71
C THR A 50 -7.38 -13.69 10.21
N ILE A 51 -7.22 -12.43 9.77
CA ILE A 51 -6.96 -12.10 8.36
C ILE A 51 -5.66 -12.74 7.90
N ALA A 52 -4.57 -12.52 8.64
CA ALA A 52 -3.27 -13.06 8.27
C ALA A 52 -3.31 -14.59 8.16
N TRP A 53 -3.91 -15.25 9.14
CA TRP A 53 -4.10 -16.71 9.12
C TRP A 53 -4.96 -17.15 7.92
N ALA A 54 -6.08 -16.49 7.66
CA ALA A 54 -6.99 -16.87 6.58
C ALA A 54 -6.35 -16.67 5.20
N VAL A 55 -5.57 -15.60 5.00
CA VAL A 55 -4.82 -15.39 3.76
C VAL A 55 -3.75 -16.45 3.56
N LEU A 56 -2.97 -16.77 4.60
CA LEU A 56 -1.85 -17.70 4.51
C LEU A 56 -2.29 -19.17 4.47
N ALA A 57 -3.29 -19.54 5.29
CA ALA A 57 -3.71 -20.93 5.43
C ALA A 57 -4.76 -21.35 4.40
N LEU A 58 -5.73 -20.46 4.09
CA LEU A 58 -6.82 -20.78 3.17
C LEU A 58 -6.52 -20.40 1.72
N ASN A 59 -5.51 -19.57 1.50
CA ASN A 59 -5.13 -19.05 0.17
C ASN A 59 -6.31 -18.45 -0.63
N ARG A 60 -7.29 -17.87 0.09
CA ARG A 60 -8.51 -17.27 -0.46
C ARG A 60 -8.73 -15.87 0.11
N PRO A 61 -8.12 -14.83 -0.49
CA PRO A 61 -8.17 -13.46 0.04
C PRO A 61 -9.59 -12.89 0.24
N ALA A 62 -10.50 -13.20 -0.68
CA ALA A 62 -11.90 -12.75 -0.55
C ALA A 62 -12.60 -13.35 0.67
N PHE A 63 -12.33 -14.62 0.97
CA PHE A 63 -12.90 -15.30 2.14
C PHE A 63 -12.26 -14.82 3.45
N ALA A 64 -10.99 -14.42 3.41
CA ALA A 64 -10.29 -13.86 4.57
C ALA A 64 -10.97 -12.62 5.13
N GLY A 65 -11.52 -11.75 4.26
CA GLY A 65 -12.31 -10.59 4.67
C GLY A 65 -13.57 -10.99 5.45
N ALA A 66 -14.32 -11.99 4.97
CA ALA A 66 -15.53 -12.49 5.64
C ALA A 66 -15.20 -13.10 7.01
N VAL A 67 -14.13 -13.89 7.10
CA VAL A 67 -13.66 -14.49 8.36
C VAL A 67 -13.23 -13.41 9.36
N ALA A 68 -12.57 -12.37 8.90
CA ALA A 68 -12.18 -11.24 9.75
C ALA A 68 -13.39 -10.45 10.27
N CYS A 69 -14.41 -10.24 9.42
CA CYS A 69 -15.67 -9.62 9.84
C CYS A 69 -16.38 -10.50 10.88
N ALA A 70 -16.41 -11.82 10.70
CA ALA A 70 -16.94 -12.74 11.69
C ALA A 70 -16.17 -12.69 13.02
N ALA A 71 -14.83 -12.56 12.97
CA ALA A 71 -13.98 -12.42 14.14
C ALA A 71 -14.18 -11.09 14.91
N LEU A 72 -14.75 -10.07 14.26
CA LEU A 72 -15.13 -8.81 14.94
C LEU A 72 -16.36 -8.97 15.83
N VAL A 73 -17.26 -9.91 15.55
CA VAL A 73 -18.49 -10.09 16.32
C VAL A 73 -18.21 -10.34 17.82
N PRO A 74 -17.37 -11.32 18.22
CA PRO A 74 -17.04 -11.52 19.63
C PRO A 74 -16.33 -10.30 20.24
N VAL A 75 -15.50 -9.59 19.49
CA VAL A 75 -14.84 -8.36 19.95
C VAL A 75 -15.86 -7.29 20.31
N ILE A 76 -16.84 -7.09 19.45
CA ILE A 76 -17.93 -6.12 19.65
C ILE A 76 -18.76 -6.52 20.86
N LEU A 77 -19.17 -7.80 20.98
CA LEU A 77 -19.96 -8.31 22.10
C LEU A 77 -19.26 -8.12 23.45
N MET A 78 -17.94 -8.32 23.50
CA MET A 78 -17.17 -8.14 24.74
C MET A 78 -16.97 -6.68 25.14
N ARG A 79 -16.94 -5.76 24.18
CA ARG A 79 -16.65 -4.35 24.39
C ARG A 79 -17.88 -3.44 24.40
N CYS A 80 -18.99 -3.86 23.78
CA CYS A 80 -20.20 -3.08 23.71
C CYS A 80 -21.01 -3.26 25.00
N ARG A 81 -20.92 -2.31 25.90
CA ARG A 81 -21.79 -2.23 27.09
C ARG A 81 -22.35 -0.80 27.17
N PRO A 82 -23.65 -0.59 27.32
CA PRO A 82 -24.71 -1.62 27.42
C PRO A 82 -25.03 -2.29 26.09
N LEU A 83 -25.52 -3.54 26.13
CA LEU A 83 -25.90 -4.32 24.94
C LEU A 83 -27.12 -3.75 24.21
N THR A 84 -27.87 -2.85 24.84
CA THR A 84 -28.99 -2.12 24.26
C THR A 84 -28.59 -1.29 23.04
N ASP A 85 -27.36 -0.77 22.99
CA ASP A 85 -26.86 0.06 21.91
C ASP A 85 -26.24 -0.76 20.77
N LEU A 86 -26.11 -2.08 20.97
CA LEU A 86 -25.46 -2.98 20.03
C LEU A 86 -26.10 -2.93 18.62
N PRO A 87 -27.44 -2.97 18.45
CA PRO A 87 -28.04 -2.93 17.12
C PRO A 87 -27.73 -1.63 16.37
N GLN A 88 -27.79 -0.49 17.07
CA GLN A 88 -27.48 0.82 16.49
C GLN A 88 -26.01 0.94 16.07
N ARG A 89 -25.08 0.49 16.91
CA ARG A 89 -23.65 0.50 16.61
C ARG A 89 -23.29 -0.43 15.45
N LEU A 90 -23.91 -1.60 15.38
CA LEU A 90 -23.74 -2.50 14.23
C LEU A 90 -24.29 -1.89 12.96
N ALA A 91 -25.48 -1.31 13.00
CA ALA A 91 -26.09 -0.64 11.86
C ALA A 91 -25.19 0.53 11.37
N GLN A 92 -24.72 1.38 12.27
CA GLN A 92 -23.80 2.47 11.93
C GLN A 92 -22.50 1.95 11.33
N GLY A 93 -21.88 0.93 11.93
CA GLY A 93 -20.67 0.31 11.40
C GLY A 93 -20.85 -0.27 10.00
N LEU A 94 -22.00 -0.93 9.73
CA LEU A 94 -22.35 -1.44 8.41
C LEU A 94 -22.58 -0.31 7.40
N ILE A 95 -23.27 0.76 7.79
CA ILE A 95 -23.53 1.92 6.94
C ILE A 95 -22.22 2.60 6.56
N GLU A 96 -21.35 2.92 7.55
CA GLU A 96 -20.07 3.54 7.31
C GLU A 96 -19.13 2.65 6.49
N GLY A 97 -19.10 1.35 6.80
CA GLY A 97 -18.33 0.36 6.05
C GLY A 97 -18.76 0.30 4.58
N THR A 98 -20.08 0.23 4.34
CA THR A 98 -20.66 0.22 2.99
C THR A 98 -20.35 1.51 2.22
N GLN A 99 -20.48 2.67 2.85
CA GLN A 99 -20.16 3.95 2.23
C GLN A 99 -18.69 4.03 1.79
N ARG A 100 -17.78 3.54 2.62
CA ARG A 100 -16.35 3.46 2.25
C ARG A 100 -16.09 2.46 1.13
N MET A 101 -16.79 1.32 1.14
CA MET A 101 -16.72 0.32 0.07
C MET A 101 -17.21 0.84 -1.28
N ILE A 102 -18.28 1.65 -1.31
CA ILE A 102 -18.83 2.20 -2.55
C ILE A 102 -17.77 2.96 -3.33
N THR A 103 -17.01 3.85 -2.67
CA THR A 103 -15.97 4.64 -3.33
C THR A 103 -14.90 3.76 -3.99
N VAL A 104 -14.41 2.75 -3.28
CA VAL A 104 -13.42 1.82 -3.81
C VAL A 104 -14.02 0.92 -4.88
N GLY A 105 -15.25 0.42 -4.67
CA GLY A 105 -15.95 -0.45 -5.61
C GLY A 105 -16.23 0.22 -6.94
N VAL A 106 -16.72 1.47 -6.94
CA VAL A 106 -16.96 2.25 -8.16
C VAL A 106 -15.64 2.49 -8.91
N ALA A 107 -14.58 2.89 -8.22
CA ALA A 107 -13.28 3.09 -8.84
C ALA A 107 -12.72 1.79 -9.47
N CYS A 108 -12.86 0.66 -8.78
CA CYS A 108 -12.46 -0.64 -9.32
C CYS A 108 -13.34 -1.07 -10.51
N ALA A 109 -14.65 -0.79 -10.49
CA ALA A 109 -15.54 -1.07 -11.60
C ALA A 109 -15.16 -0.25 -12.85
N VAL A 110 -14.89 1.04 -12.69
CA VAL A 110 -14.43 1.90 -13.79
C VAL A 110 -13.07 1.42 -14.32
N ALA A 111 -12.12 1.09 -13.44
CA ALA A 111 -10.84 0.52 -13.85
C ALA A 111 -11.03 -0.80 -14.61
N GLY A 112 -11.98 -1.66 -14.18
CA GLY A 112 -12.33 -2.90 -14.86
C GLY A 112 -12.89 -2.68 -16.27
N LEU A 113 -13.74 -1.66 -16.46
CA LEU A 113 -14.23 -1.28 -17.79
C LEU A 113 -13.09 -0.82 -18.70
N VAL A 114 -12.18 0.01 -18.18
CA VAL A 114 -10.99 0.46 -18.93
C VAL A 114 -10.12 -0.74 -19.31
N ILE A 115 -9.82 -1.65 -18.36
CA ILE A 115 -9.05 -2.86 -18.61
C ILE A 115 -9.73 -3.74 -19.67
N GLY A 116 -11.05 -3.93 -19.58
CA GLY A 116 -11.82 -4.71 -20.55
C GLY A 116 -11.71 -4.13 -21.96
N THR A 117 -11.88 -2.82 -22.12
CA THR A 117 -11.74 -2.15 -23.42
C THR A 117 -10.31 -2.22 -23.97
N LEU A 118 -9.30 -2.03 -23.12
CA LEU A 118 -7.89 -2.16 -23.50
C LEU A 118 -7.56 -3.59 -23.97
N SER A 119 -8.10 -4.60 -23.29
CA SER A 119 -7.89 -6.01 -23.64
C SER A 119 -8.60 -6.40 -24.93
N MET A 120 -9.82 -5.91 -25.16
CA MET A 120 -10.57 -6.19 -26.39
C MET A 120 -9.96 -5.53 -27.64
N THR A 121 -9.26 -4.42 -27.48
CA THR A 121 -8.63 -3.66 -28.58
C THR A 121 -7.15 -4.00 -28.76
N ASP A 122 -6.59 -4.90 -27.94
CA ASP A 122 -5.15 -5.17 -27.85
C ASP A 122 -4.30 -3.91 -27.62
N LEU A 123 -4.93 -2.87 -27.08
CA LEU A 123 -4.25 -1.59 -26.84
C LEU A 123 -3.26 -1.72 -25.69
N SER A 124 -3.52 -2.61 -24.72
CA SER A 124 -2.59 -2.91 -23.63
C SER A 124 -1.26 -3.46 -24.15
N GLY A 125 -1.28 -4.41 -25.08
CA GLY A 125 -0.10 -4.93 -25.75
C GLY A 125 0.66 -3.86 -26.55
N LYS A 126 -0.08 -3.02 -27.27
CA LYS A 126 0.52 -1.88 -28.02
C LYS A 126 1.16 -0.86 -27.11
N ILE A 127 0.54 -0.51 -25.98
CA ILE A 127 1.12 0.42 -24.99
C ILE A 127 2.37 -0.18 -24.37
N SER A 128 2.33 -1.45 -23.97
CA SER A 128 3.51 -2.15 -23.41
C SER A 128 4.66 -2.20 -24.42
N SER A 129 4.36 -2.51 -25.69
CA SER A 129 5.36 -2.50 -26.77
C SER A 129 5.90 -1.09 -27.03
N ALA A 130 5.04 -0.07 -27.02
CA ALA A 130 5.45 1.31 -27.18
C ALA A 130 6.39 1.76 -26.04
N LEU A 131 6.11 1.39 -24.79
CA LEU A 131 7.00 1.68 -23.66
C LEU A 131 8.39 1.06 -23.87
N PHE A 132 8.42 -0.19 -24.35
CA PHE A 132 9.67 -0.89 -24.64
C PHE A 132 10.44 -0.25 -25.81
N ILE A 133 9.76 0.13 -26.89
CA ILE A 133 10.36 0.76 -28.08
C ILE A 133 10.86 2.17 -27.76
N LEU A 134 10.07 2.99 -27.05
CA LEU A 134 10.46 4.34 -26.63
C LEU A 134 11.72 4.33 -25.76
N ALA A 135 11.88 3.29 -24.96
CA ALA A 135 13.08 3.07 -24.16
C ALA A 135 14.25 2.44 -24.94
N SER A 136 14.08 2.16 -26.26
CA SER A 136 15.07 1.51 -27.11
C SER A 136 15.61 0.21 -26.51
N GLY A 137 14.79 -0.53 -25.77
CA GLY A 137 15.21 -1.74 -25.03
C GLY A 137 16.15 -1.47 -23.85
N ASN A 138 16.38 -0.21 -23.50
CA ASN A 138 17.21 0.13 -22.35
C ASN A 138 16.46 -0.16 -21.05
N PHE A 139 17.05 -1.02 -20.21
CA PHE A 139 16.45 -1.49 -18.97
C PHE A 139 16.03 -0.32 -18.04
N ALA A 140 16.97 0.59 -17.76
CA ALA A 140 16.74 1.69 -16.83
C ALA A 140 15.65 2.65 -17.34
N LEU A 141 15.66 2.93 -18.65
CA LEU A 141 14.67 3.83 -19.26
C LEU A 141 13.27 3.20 -19.31
N THR A 142 13.16 1.91 -19.59
CA THR A 142 11.87 1.21 -19.55
C THR A 142 11.29 1.15 -18.14
N VAL A 143 12.11 0.84 -17.14
CA VAL A 143 11.68 0.85 -15.73
C VAL A 143 11.24 2.27 -15.34
N PHE A 144 11.99 3.30 -15.70
CA PHE A 144 11.65 4.69 -15.40
C PHE A 144 10.32 5.11 -16.05
N THR A 145 10.13 4.81 -17.34
CA THR A 145 8.89 5.15 -18.05
C THR A 145 7.69 4.38 -17.49
N ALA A 146 7.86 3.10 -17.16
CA ALA A 146 6.83 2.31 -16.49
C ALA A 146 6.43 2.91 -15.13
N VAL A 147 7.41 3.29 -14.31
CA VAL A 147 7.19 3.95 -13.03
C VAL A 147 6.45 5.28 -13.21
N LEU A 148 6.86 6.09 -14.17
CA LEU A 148 6.18 7.36 -14.46
C LEU A 148 4.71 7.15 -14.82
N VAL A 149 4.43 6.18 -15.69
CA VAL A 149 3.05 5.80 -16.07
C VAL A 149 2.24 5.36 -14.84
N ILE A 150 2.79 4.50 -13.99
CA ILE A 150 2.12 4.01 -12.79
C ILE A 150 1.79 5.17 -11.84
N VAL A 151 2.75 6.07 -11.60
CA VAL A 151 2.55 7.21 -10.69
C VAL A 151 1.50 8.17 -11.25
N VAL A 152 1.55 8.48 -12.55
CA VAL A 152 0.58 9.36 -13.20
C VAL A 152 -0.82 8.77 -13.17
N LEU A 153 -0.97 7.49 -13.52
CA LEU A 153 -2.25 6.77 -13.44
C LEU A 153 -2.78 6.70 -12.00
N GLY A 154 -1.86 6.64 -11.03
CA GLY A 154 -2.20 6.54 -9.62
C GLY A 154 -2.66 7.83 -8.96
N MET A 155 -2.53 8.97 -9.64
CA MET A 155 -2.96 10.25 -9.09
C MET A 155 -4.48 10.30 -8.93
N GLY A 156 -4.94 10.27 -7.67
CA GLY A 156 -6.37 10.42 -7.34
C GLY A 156 -7.19 9.13 -7.37
N MET A 157 -6.60 7.99 -7.71
CA MET A 157 -7.28 6.69 -7.67
C MET A 157 -6.95 5.90 -6.40
N PRO A 158 -7.87 5.05 -5.89
CA PRO A 158 -7.56 4.08 -4.85
C PRO A 158 -6.51 3.06 -5.33
N VAL A 159 -5.60 2.69 -4.44
CA VAL A 159 -4.47 1.79 -4.76
C VAL A 159 -4.86 0.49 -5.48
N PRO A 160 -5.96 -0.22 -5.12
CA PRO A 160 -6.36 -1.43 -5.85
C PRO A 160 -6.69 -1.17 -7.32
N ALA A 161 -7.35 -0.05 -7.63
CA ALA A 161 -7.69 0.32 -9.00
C ALA A 161 -6.43 0.70 -9.81
N VAL A 162 -5.51 1.46 -9.18
CA VAL A 162 -4.20 1.78 -9.78
C VAL A 162 -3.43 0.51 -10.10
N TYR A 163 -3.34 -0.40 -9.14
CA TYR A 163 -2.65 -1.67 -9.34
C TYR A 163 -3.24 -2.47 -10.51
N ALA A 164 -4.56 -2.65 -10.52
CA ALA A 164 -5.22 -3.42 -11.56
C ALA A 164 -4.96 -2.87 -12.97
N LEU A 165 -5.09 -1.54 -13.14
CA LEU A 165 -4.84 -0.87 -14.42
C LEU A 165 -3.36 -0.90 -14.80
N SER A 166 -2.48 -0.58 -13.88
CA SER A 166 -1.04 -0.52 -14.14
C SER A 166 -0.42 -1.90 -14.36
N ALA A 167 -0.95 -2.95 -13.73
CA ALA A 167 -0.51 -4.32 -13.96
C ALA A 167 -0.76 -4.76 -15.41
N VAL A 168 -1.85 -4.32 -16.02
CA VAL A 168 -2.14 -4.63 -17.43
C VAL A 168 -1.29 -3.81 -18.39
N LEU A 169 -0.96 -2.57 -18.04
CA LEU A 169 -0.25 -1.64 -18.94
C LEU A 169 1.28 -1.73 -18.81
N ALA A 170 1.80 -1.83 -17.59
CA ALA A 170 3.24 -1.73 -17.33
C ALA A 170 3.92 -3.08 -17.05
N ALA A 171 3.24 -4.03 -16.38
CA ALA A 171 3.88 -5.29 -16.02
C ALA A 171 4.35 -6.12 -17.24
N PRO A 172 3.62 -6.20 -18.36
CA PRO A 172 4.10 -6.93 -19.54
C PRO A 172 5.40 -6.36 -20.10
N ALA A 173 5.56 -5.04 -20.13
CA ALA A 173 6.79 -4.39 -20.60
C ALA A 173 7.98 -4.71 -19.68
N LEU A 174 7.75 -4.75 -18.36
CA LEU A 174 8.77 -5.11 -17.37
C LEU A 174 9.17 -6.58 -17.47
N ILE A 175 8.21 -7.48 -17.70
CA ILE A 175 8.47 -8.91 -17.91
C ILE A 175 9.23 -9.13 -19.22
N ALA A 176 8.91 -8.40 -20.27
CA ALA A 176 9.64 -8.45 -21.56
C ALA A 176 11.10 -8.00 -21.42
N LEU A 177 11.42 -7.16 -20.41
CA LEU A 177 12.80 -6.82 -20.04
C LEU A 177 13.56 -7.93 -19.30
N GLY A 178 12.89 -9.05 -18.98
CA GLY A 178 13.48 -10.15 -18.21
C GLY A 178 13.26 -10.08 -16.70
N LEU A 179 12.44 -9.15 -16.19
CA LEU A 179 12.08 -9.16 -14.79
C LEU A 179 11.17 -10.36 -14.49
N SER A 180 11.33 -10.94 -13.30
CA SER A 180 10.38 -11.95 -12.83
C SER A 180 8.99 -11.35 -12.68
N THR A 181 7.96 -12.16 -12.86
CA THR A 181 6.55 -11.73 -12.69
C THR A 181 6.34 -11.13 -11.31
N MET A 182 6.93 -11.74 -10.27
CA MET A 182 6.85 -11.26 -8.90
C MET A 182 7.46 -9.86 -8.75
N ALA A 183 8.67 -9.63 -9.25
CA ALA A 183 9.33 -8.33 -9.19
C ALA A 183 8.56 -7.25 -9.95
N SER A 184 8.03 -7.59 -11.14
CA SER A 184 7.22 -6.68 -11.96
C SER A 184 5.95 -6.23 -11.23
N HIS A 185 5.19 -7.18 -10.68
CA HIS A 185 3.97 -6.87 -9.95
C HIS A 185 4.22 -6.16 -8.63
N LEU A 186 5.29 -6.51 -7.88
CA LEU A 186 5.67 -5.79 -6.66
C LEU A 186 6.09 -4.36 -6.96
N LEU A 187 6.82 -4.11 -8.04
CA LEU A 187 7.15 -2.75 -8.48
C LEU A 187 5.86 -1.95 -8.74
N VAL A 188 4.91 -2.52 -9.45
CA VAL A 188 3.60 -1.88 -9.71
C VAL A 188 2.88 -1.57 -8.39
N VAL A 189 2.81 -2.51 -7.43
CA VAL A 189 2.16 -2.31 -6.13
C VAL A 189 2.82 -1.17 -5.34
N TYR A 190 4.15 -1.15 -5.30
CA TYR A 190 4.89 -0.11 -4.57
C TYR A 190 4.62 1.28 -5.14
N TYR A 191 4.74 1.47 -6.46
CA TYR A 191 4.49 2.78 -7.06
C TYR A 191 3.02 3.15 -7.09
N ALA A 192 2.09 2.20 -7.15
CA ALA A 192 0.67 2.43 -6.92
C ALA A 192 0.39 2.96 -5.50
N ALA A 193 1.07 2.42 -4.49
CA ALA A 193 0.95 2.92 -3.12
C ALA A 193 1.59 4.30 -2.93
N VAL A 194 2.76 4.52 -3.52
CA VAL A 194 3.51 5.78 -3.46
C VAL A 194 2.77 6.91 -4.20
N SER A 195 2.02 6.62 -5.26
CA SER A 195 1.22 7.63 -5.97
C SER A 195 0.21 8.33 -5.06
N ALA A 196 -0.28 7.65 -4.02
CA ALA A 196 -1.23 8.23 -3.06
C ALA A 196 -0.64 9.36 -2.19
N ILE A 197 0.69 9.44 -2.07
CA ILE A 197 1.39 10.53 -1.36
C ILE A 197 2.01 11.55 -2.32
N THR A 198 2.01 11.28 -3.63
CA THR A 198 2.72 12.09 -4.63
C THR A 198 1.86 13.26 -5.09
N PRO A 199 2.33 14.52 -4.98
CA PRO A 199 1.65 15.68 -5.57
C PRO A 199 1.52 15.54 -7.10
N PRO A 200 0.50 16.16 -7.72
CA PRO A 200 -0.39 17.19 -7.17
C PRO A 200 -1.64 16.67 -6.44
N VAL A 201 -2.05 15.42 -6.62
CA VAL A 201 -3.33 14.94 -6.08
C VAL A 201 -3.18 14.26 -4.71
N ALA A 202 -2.06 13.63 -4.40
CA ALA A 202 -1.63 13.13 -3.06
C ALA A 202 -2.77 12.87 -2.05
N VAL A 203 -3.68 11.93 -2.34
CA VAL A 203 -4.91 11.66 -1.55
C VAL A 203 -4.63 11.50 -0.05
N ALA A 204 -3.53 10.84 0.29
CA ALA A 204 -3.13 10.65 1.68
C ALA A 204 -2.69 11.97 2.34
N ALA A 205 -2.08 12.89 1.58
CA ALA A 205 -1.72 14.21 2.07
C ALA A 205 -2.95 15.09 2.33
N PHE A 206 -3.99 14.99 1.50
CA PHE A 206 -5.26 15.68 1.75
C PHE A 206 -5.95 15.15 3.02
N ALA A 207 -5.92 13.84 3.24
CA ALA A 207 -6.44 13.25 4.48
C ALA A 207 -5.66 13.75 5.71
N ALA A 208 -4.34 13.78 5.65
CA ALA A 208 -3.49 14.32 6.72
C ALA A 208 -3.71 15.83 6.93
N ALA A 209 -3.90 16.58 5.85
CA ALA A 209 -4.17 18.02 5.90
C ALA A 209 -5.48 18.36 6.64
N SER A 210 -6.52 17.53 6.45
CA SER A 210 -7.79 17.71 7.16
C SER A 210 -7.65 17.55 8.68
N ILE A 211 -6.77 16.66 9.12
CA ILE A 211 -6.47 16.44 10.54
C ILE A 211 -5.56 17.56 11.07
N ALA A 212 -4.52 17.91 10.33
CA ALA A 212 -3.55 18.92 10.72
C ALA A 212 -4.07 20.37 10.55
N LYS A 213 -5.23 20.55 9.90
CA LYS A 213 -5.80 21.86 9.51
C LYS A 213 -4.77 22.74 8.79
N ALA A 214 -4.04 22.15 7.86
CA ALA A 214 -2.95 22.76 7.12
C ALA A 214 -3.11 22.55 5.61
N ASN A 215 -2.29 23.25 4.80
CA ASN A 215 -2.35 23.12 3.34
C ASN A 215 -1.85 21.74 2.90
N PRO A 216 -2.59 20.98 2.06
CA PRO A 216 -2.23 19.63 1.65
C PRO A 216 -0.96 19.57 0.76
N MET A 217 -0.67 20.60 -0.02
CA MET A 217 0.49 20.58 -0.93
C MET A 217 1.84 20.49 -0.21
N PRO A 218 2.16 21.35 0.78
CA PRO A 218 3.37 21.21 1.59
C PRO A 218 3.45 19.85 2.32
N ILE A 219 2.29 19.34 2.79
CA ILE A 219 2.23 18.03 3.43
C ILE A 219 2.59 16.91 2.45
N GLY A 220 2.10 16.97 1.19
CA GLY A 220 2.45 16.01 0.15
C GLY A 220 3.94 16.02 -0.17
N PHE A 221 4.54 17.19 -0.36
CA PHE A 221 5.99 17.30 -0.58
C PHE A 221 6.81 16.79 0.61
N LEU A 222 6.37 17.09 1.83
CA LEU A 222 7.01 16.58 3.04
C LEU A 222 6.87 15.06 3.13
N ALA A 223 5.70 14.51 2.82
CA ALA A 223 5.47 13.07 2.80
C ALA A 223 6.37 12.37 1.79
N CYS A 224 6.51 12.89 0.56
CA CYS A 224 7.44 12.36 -0.43
C CYS A 224 8.90 12.41 0.05
N ARG A 225 9.28 13.48 0.75
CA ARG A 225 10.64 13.61 1.29
C ARG A 225 10.91 12.60 2.42
N ILE A 226 9.95 12.42 3.32
CA ILE A 226 10.07 11.43 4.42
C ILE A 226 10.07 10.01 3.85
N ALA A 227 9.20 9.76 2.87
CA ALA A 227 9.06 8.47 2.21
C ALA A 227 9.98 8.29 0.98
N ALA A 228 11.04 9.09 0.83
CA ALA A 228 11.94 9.01 -0.33
C ALA A 228 12.48 7.60 -0.57
N VAL A 229 12.71 6.85 0.51
CA VAL A 229 13.14 5.45 0.44
C VAL A 229 12.09 4.55 -0.26
N ALA A 230 10.80 4.87 -0.15
CA ALA A 230 9.75 4.12 -0.83
C ALA A 230 9.86 4.21 -2.37
N PHE A 231 10.45 5.28 -2.89
CA PHE A 231 10.73 5.42 -4.32
C PHE A 231 11.99 4.64 -4.74
N VAL A 232 12.93 4.44 -3.83
CA VAL A 232 14.23 3.79 -4.12
C VAL A 232 14.16 2.28 -3.94
N VAL A 233 13.50 1.80 -2.88
CA VAL A 233 13.41 0.36 -2.56
C VAL A 233 12.95 -0.50 -3.74
N PRO A 234 11.90 -0.10 -4.52
CA PRO A 234 11.49 -0.89 -5.68
C PRO A 234 12.55 -0.99 -6.76
N LEU A 235 13.34 0.05 -6.97
CA LEU A 235 14.43 0.03 -7.95
C LEU A 235 15.57 -0.89 -7.50
N VAL A 236 15.82 -0.95 -6.18
CA VAL A 236 16.87 -1.81 -5.63
C VAL A 236 16.49 -3.29 -5.79
N PHE A 237 15.25 -3.71 -5.48
CA PHE A 237 14.90 -5.12 -5.65
C PHE A 237 14.73 -5.53 -7.12
N VAL A 238 14.48 -4.57 -8.03
CA VAL A 238 14.53 -4.83 -9.47
C VAL A 238 15.97 -5.08 -9.94
N ALA A 239 16.95 -4.36 -9.38
CA ALA A 239 18.37 -4.56 -9.67
C ALA A 239 18.96 -5.77 -8.90
N ARG A 240 18.36 -6.17 -7.79
CA ARG A 240 18.80 -7.25 -6.90
C ARG A 240 17.62 -8.11 -6.47
N PRO A 241 17.23 -9.10 -7.30
CA PRO A 241 16.08 -9.99 -7.02
C PRO A 241 16.20 -10.77 -5.72
N GLU A 242 17.42 -10.95 -5.20
CA GLU A 242 17.69 -11.63 -3.93
C GLU A 242 16.97 -10.97 -2.74
N LEU A 243 16.69 -9.66 -2.82
CA LEU A 243 15.89 -8.96 -1.82
C LEU A 243 14.42 -9.44 -1.75
N LEU A 244 13.94 -10.07 -2.82
CA LEU A 244 12.63 -10.70 -2.86
C LEU A 244 12.66 -12.16 -2.40
N LEU A 245 13.79 -12.63 -1.89
CA LEU A 245 14.06 -14.04 -1.56
C LEU A 245 14.05 -14.94 -2.81
N ASP A 246 14.35 -14.37 -3.97
CA ASP A 246 14.45 -15.05 -5.24
C ASP A 246 15.94 -15.22 -5.57
N GLY A 247 16.50 -16.39 -5.29
CA GLY A 247 17.92 -16.69 -5.47
C GLY A 247 18.45 -17.76 -4.49
N ALA A 248 19.73 -18.03 -4.56
CA ALA A 248 20.38 -18.97 -3.64
C ALA A 248 20.52 -18.36 -2.22
N VAL A 249 20.37 -19.18 -1.20
CA VAL A 249 20.40 -18.75 0.21
C VAL A 249 21.66 -17.91 0.57
N PRO A 250 22.87 -18.24 0.06
CA PRO A 250 24.07 -17.43 0.32
C PRO A 250 23.97 -16.01 -0.23
N ASP A 251 23.39 -15.84 -1.43
CA ASP A 251 23.25 -14.55 -2.09
C ASP A 251 22.24 -13.66 -1.35
N ILE A 252 21.15 -14.26 -0.86
CA ILE A 252 20.13 -13.59 -0.03
C ILE A 252 20.76 -13.06 1.26
N ILE A 253 21.59 -13.86 1.93
CA ILE A 253 22.28 -13.45 3.16
C ILE A 253 23.28 -12.33 2.87
N GLY A 254 24.03 -12.44 1.78
CA GLY A 254 25.02 -11.42 1.39
C GLY A 254 24.46 -10.04 1.04
N VAL A 255 23.22 -9.98 0.57
CA VAL A 255 22.52 -8.71 0.26
C VAL A 255 21.85 -8.11 1.51
N CYS A 256 21.62 -8.91 2.56
CA CYS A 256 20.97 -8.47 3.80
C CYS A 256 21.97 -8.07 4.90
N ALA A 257 23.25 -8.40 4.74
CA ALA A 257 24.34 -8.03 5.65
C ALA A 257 24.96 -6.69 5.27
#